data_e1bba1b5848f08cb704b6dd7da5afb91
#
_entry.id   e1bba1b5848f08cb704b6dd7da5afb91
#
_cell.length_a   1.000
_cell.length_b   1.000
_cell.length_c   1.000
_cell.angle_alpha   90.00
_cell.angle_beta   90.00
_cell.angle_gamma   90.00
#
_symmetry.space_group_name_H-M   'P 1'
#
loop_
_entity.id
_entity.type
_entity.pdbx_description
1 polymer ?
#
loop_
_entity_poly.entity_id
_entity_poly.type
_entity_poly.pdbx_seq_one_letter_code
_entity_poly.pdbx_strand_id
1 'polypeptide(L)'
;MKKLTTIALLFTMIGSMFLLSACGEEEEDLSSKIEEKVIAYQTDLEDSASTLTSTEAIRDYLSNWAKSKGIKYSVDSHNNVIMSVNASKEYKEADPTVIVCSYDAKQFNNNIEPMAMALYIAKNNESTGKLDVIFTSEVGHDYAGIKSLDQKYFKDNSNVFCLNGGEKNMWSTSTGARSSYTFSNNVAYTAPTGEKAYKIKISGLPGGIPDSKISSYPNPIKELGDLLAYFKTNALIYELADITGGSSGNLYPKSSSMTIVIDEDDIDKFESRMETAMENFNDNYLEDYPEMTYTYEEVPLPEKVVTEEYQNEFVSMLYTLLDGVYYKDDDDNLISITSIGAIHSKDGSYTISAVGNSLSESNMSEIDTTYKTICGLSDIRYKKYDEQLGFSSDMESEFAKAVAAAFNKYSDADMEYKDCVPATNASYVYEKNKKSNIINVSVNEDKMERYTGTIITFMMDQTHTEVAD
;
A
#
# COMPACT_ATOMS: atom_id res chain seq x y z
N MET A 1 41.11 -40.00 -43.52
CA MET A 1 39.80 -40.69 -43.42
C MET A 1 39.18 -40.72 -42.04
N LYS A 2 39.91 -40.52 -40.93
CA LYS A 2 39.31 -40.50 -39.56
C LYS A 2 38.59 -39.19 -39.14
N LYS A 3 38.83 -38.08 -39.87
CA LYS A 3 38.17 -36.79 -39.55
C LYS A 3 36.81 -36.59 -40.26
N LEU A 4 36.55 -37.30 -41.36
CA LEU A 4 35.25 -37.20 -42.04
C LEU A 4 34.16 -38.05 -41.39
N THR A 5 34.54 -39.17 -40.73
CA THR A 5 33.58 -40.03 -40.03
C THR A 5 33.05 -39.40 -38.72
N THR A 6 33.87 -38.59 -38.06
CA THR A 6 33.45 -37.91 -36.81
C THR A 6 32.47 -36.76 -37.08
N ILE A 7 32.61 -36.07 -38.24
CA ILE A 7 31.67 -34.99 -38.64
C ILE A 7 30.34 -35.58 -39.11
N ALA A 8 30.33 -36.72 -39.76
CA ALA A 8 29.09 -37.38 -40.19
C ALA A 8 28.29 -37.96 -38.99
N LEU A 9 28.99 -38.44 -37.92
CA LEU A 9 28.29 -38.88 -36.72
C LEU A 9 27.72 -37.71 -35.89
N LEU A 10 28.40 -36.53 -35.89
CA LEU A 10 27.89 -35.34 -35.21
C LEU A 10 26.65 -34.78 -35.94
N PHE A 11 26.62 -34.80 -37.28
CA PHE A 11 25.45 -34.36 -38.03
C PHE A 11 24.24 -35.32 -37.90
N THR A 12 24.48 -36.62 -37.75
CA THR A 12 23.40 -37.57 -37.50
C THR A 12 22.86 -37.50 -36.06
N MET A 13 23.67 -37.15 -35.05
CA MET A 13 23.18 -36.90 -33.71
C MET A 13 22.39 -35.57 -33.59
N ILE A 14 22.82 -34.53 -34.29
CA ILE A 14 22.07 -33.25 -34.33
C ILE A 14 20.77 -33.42 -35.14
N GLY A 15 20.76 -34.19 -36.22
CA GLY A 15 19.56 -34.50 -36.99
C GLY A 15 18.56 -35.39 -36.25
N SER A 16 19.01 -36.26 -35.36
CA SER A 16 18.12 -37.07 -34.51
C SER A 16 17.59 -36.33 -33.29
N MET A 17 18.28 -35.28 -32.78
CA MET A 17 17.74 -34.39 -31.77
C MET A 17 16.63 -33.49 -32.36
N PHE A 18 16.71 -33.09 -33.63
CA PHE A 18 15.65 -32.29 -34.29
C PHE A 18 14.43 -33.13 -34.70
N LEU A 19 14.55 -34.46 -34.79
CA LEU A 19 13.42 -35.36 -35.10
C LEU A 19 12.72 -35.91 -33.86
N LEU A 20 13.28 -35.73 -32.66
CA LEU A 20 12.65 -36.09 -31.38
C LEU A 20 11.92 -34.92 -30.73
N SER A 21 12.06 -33.69 -31.21
CA SER A 21 11.30 -32.52 -30.79
C SER A 21 10.02 -32.25 -31.62
N ALA A 22 9.62 -33.20 -32.48
CA ALA A 22 8.39 -33.09 -33.28
C ALA A 22 7.27 -34.05 -32.80
N CYS A 23 7.33 -34.49 -31.57
CA CYS A 23 6.23 -35.25 -30.94
C CYS A 23 6.03 -34.73 -29.52
N GLY A 24 5.01 -33.90 -29.34
CA GLY A 24 4.51 -33.43 -28.04
C GLY A 24 5.03 -32.03 -27.73
N GLU A 25 4.48 -31.00 -28.33
CA GLU A 25 4.16 -29.81 -27.60
C GLU A 25 3.09 -30.30 -26.57
N GLU A 26 3.53 -30.62 -25.36
CA GLU A 26 2.61 -30.60 -24.21
C GLU A 26 1.97 -29.20 -24.28
N GLU A 27 0.64 -29.13 -24.43
CA GLU A 27 -0.07 -27.88 -24.26
C GLU A 27 0.30 -27.40 -22.86
N GLU A 28 1.17 -26.39 -22.79
CA GLU A 28 1.54 -25.75 -21.55
C GLU A 28 0.25 -25.32 -20.87
N ASP A 29 -0.02 -25.83 -19.67
CA ASP A 29 -1.24 -25.50 -18.94
C ASP A 29 -1.33 -23.97 -18.78
N LEU A 30 -2.54 -23.43 -18.89
CA LEU A 30 -2.81 -21.99 -18.79
C LEU A 30 -2.23 -21.40 -17.49
N SER A 31 -2.27 -22.15 -16.40
CA SER A 31 -1.70 -21.79 -15.11
C SER A 31 -0.19 -21.57 -15.20
N SER A 32 0.55 -22.53 -15.75
CA SER A 32 2.00 -22.43 -15.91
C SER A 32 2.42 -21.25 -16.80
N LYS A 33 1.65 -20.97 -17.85
CA LYS A 33 1.89 -19.80 -18.74
C LYS A 33 1.66 -18.47 -18.04
N ILE A 34 0.62 -18.39 -17.20
CA ILE A 34 0.33 -17.19 -16.43
C ILE A 34 1.42 -17.00 -15.40
N GLU A 35 1.75 -18.02 -14.61
CA GLU A 35 2.77 -17.97 -13.57
C GLU A 35 4.11 -17.47 -14.12
N GLU A 36 4.66 -18.13 -15.15
CA GLU A 36 5.94 -17.73 -15.75
C GLU A 36 5.97 -16.26 -16.17
N LYS A 37 4.91 -15.81 -16.87
CA LYS A 37 4.90 -14.45 -17.42
C LYS A 37 4.58 -13.38 -16.38
N VAL A 38 3.74 -13.66 -15.40
CA VAL A 38 3.44 -12.70 -14.33
C VAL A 38 4.67 -12.52 -13.44
N ILE A 39 5.38 -13.60 -13.12
CA ILE A 39 6.65 -13.55 -12.40
C ILE A 39 7.71 -12.79 -13.22
N ALA A 40 7.78 -12.98 -14.53
CA ALA A 40 8.70 -12.21 -15.36
C ALA A 40 8.41 -10.70 -15.33
N TYR A 41 7.14 -10.28 -15.33
CA TYR A 41 6.79 -8.85 -15.16
C TYR A 41 7.08 -8.33 -13.75
N GLN A 42 6.89 -9.15 -12.72
CA GLN A 42 7.29 -8.83 -11.36
C GLN A 42 8.80 -8.58 -11.29
N THR A 43 9.60 -9.52 -11.79
CA THR A 43 11.08 -9.40 -11.81
C THR A 43 11.53 -8.16 -12.58
N ASP A 44 10.95 -7.84 -13.74
CA ASP A 44 11.25 -6.63 -14.50
C ASP A 44 10.98 -5.34 -13.70
N LEU A 45 9.91 -5.33 -12.88
CA LEU A 45 9.57 -4.19 -12.00
C LEU A 45 10.53 -4.10 -10.81
N GLU A 46 10.88 -5.21 -10.18
CA GLU A 46 11.85 -5.29 -9.08
C GLU A 46 13.24 -4.81 -9.52
N ASP A 47 13.74 -5.29 -10.65
CA ASP A 47 15.02 -4.88 -11.24
C ASP A 47 15.05 -3.37 -11.57
N SER A 48 13.89 -2.82 -11.92
CA SER A 48 13.72 -1.39 -12.24
C SER A 48 13.49 -0.51 -11.01
N ALA A 49 13.18 -1.07 -9.83
CA ALA A 49 12.74 -0.33 -8.65
C ALA A 49 13.69 0.80 -8.23
N SER A 50 15.01 0.58 -8.33
CA SER A 50 16.03 1.58 -8.00
C SER A 50 15.98 2.83 -8.89
N THR A 51 15.35 2.76 -10.06
CA THR A 51 15.18 3.87 -11.01
C THR A 51 13.77 4.45 -11.01
N LEU A 52 12.80 3.73 -10.48
CA LEU A 52 11.37 4.10 -10.42
C LEU A 52 11.04 4.86 -9.13
N THR A 53 11.81 5.92 -8.84
CA THR A 53 11.77 6.68 -7.59
C THR A 53 10.90 7.94 -7.63
N SER A 54 10.25 8.22 -8.77
CA SER A 54 9.32 9.33 -8.93
C SER A 54 8.08 8.92 -9.74
N THR A 55 7.00 9.65 -9.56
CA THR A 55 5.75 9.46 -10.32
C THR A 55 5.99 9.50 -11.82
N GLU A 56 6.82 10.45 -12.29
CA GLU A 56 7.16 10.59 -13.71
C GLU A 56 7.97 9.40 -14.24
N ALA A 57 8.91 8.88 -13.45
CA ALA A 57 9.71 7.72 -13.84
C ALA A 57 8.83 6.47 -14.02
N ILE A 58 7.88 6.22 -13.11
CA ILE A 58 6.96 5.10 -13.19
C ILE A 58 6.01 5.28 -14.38
N ARG A 59 5.42 6.47 -14.56
CA ARG A 59 4.60 6.80 -15.73
C ARG A 59 5.34 6.53 -17.05
N ASP A 60 6.58 6.97 -17.16
CA ASP A 60 7.38 6.82 -18.37
C ASP A 60 7.74 5.35 -18.62
N TYR A 61 8.04 4.59 -17.56
CA TYR A 61 8.22 3.14 -17.65
C TYR A 61 6.97 2.46 -18.24
N LEU A 62 5.78 2.70 -17.64
CA LEU A 62 4.51 2.13 -18.09
C LEU A 62 4.18 2.52 -19.53
N SER A 63 4.41 3.79 -19.90
CA SER A 63 4.18 4.30 -21.26
C SER A 63 5.11 3.64 -22.29
N ASN A 64 6.39 3.51 -21.96
CA ASN A 64 7.39 2.85 -22.82
C ASN A 64 7.10 1.34 -22.92
N TRP A 65 6.68 0.70 -21.84
CA TRP A 65 6.26 -0.70 -21.83
C TRP A 65 5.07 -0.89 -22.79
N ALA A 66 3.99 -0.12 -22.66
CA ALA A 66 2.82 -0.20 -23.53
C ALA A 66 3.21 -0.01 -25.01
N LYS A 67 4.05 0.99 -25.30
CA LYS A 67 4.58 1.24 -26.65
C LYS A 67 5.36 0.03 -27.20
N SER A 68 6.23 -0.57 -26.39
CA SER A 68 7.04 -1.73 -26.78
C SER A 68 6.20 -2.97 -27.08
N LYS A 69 5.05 -3.12 -26.41
CA LYS A 69 4.10 -4.21 -26.59
C LYS A 69 3.04 -3.93 -27.68
N GLY A 70 3.05 -2.73 -28.28
CA GLY A 70 2.08 -2.33 -29.31
C GLY A 70 0.68 -2.04 -28.76
N ILE A 71 0.55 -1.75 -27.47
CA ILE A 71 -0.72 -1.43 -26.82
C ILE A 71 -1.00 0.05 -26.97
N LYS A 72 -2.23 0.40 -27.38
CA LYS A 72 -2.69 1.80 -27.41
C LYS A 72 -2.78 2.34 -26.00
N TYR A 73 -2.15 3.47 -25.74
CA TYR A 73 -2.20 4.12 -24.44
C TYR A 73 -2.35 5.65 -24.53
N SER A 74 -2.75 6.25 -23.44
CA SER A 74 -2.73 7.70 -23.21
C SER A 74 -2.29 8.00 -21.78
N VAL A 75 -1.77 9.19 -21.58
CA VAL A 75 -1.41 9.73 -20.27
C VAL A 75 -2.23 11.00 -20.05
N ASP A 76 -2.83 11.13 -18.88
CA ASP A 76 -3.57 12.35 -18.52
C ASP A 76 -2.68 13.37 -17.77
N SER A 77 -3.27 14.51 -17.40
CA SER A 77 -2.54 15.60 -16.71
C SER A 77 -2.12 15.25 -15.27
N HIS A 78 -2.60 14.14 -14.72
CA HIS A 78 -2.28 13.66 -13.37
C HIS A 78 -1.36 12.44 -13.40
N ASN A 79 -0.70 12.20 -14.53
CA ASN A 79 0.18 11.06 -14.76
C ASN A 79 -0.53 9.68 -14.76
N ASN A 80 -1.86 9.60 -14.80
CA ASN A 80 -2.51 8.32 -14.99
C ASN A 80 -2.17 7.77 -16.39
N VAL A 81 -1.85 6.46 -16.46
CA VAL A 81 -1.54 5.78 -17.72
C VAL A 81 -2.71 4.85 -18.06
N ILE A 82 -3.41 5.13 -19.15
CA ILE A 82 -4.58 4.39 -19.59
C ILE A 82 -4.19 3.56 -20.82
N MET A 83 -4.19 2.25 -20.70
CA MET A 83 -3.96 1.29 -21.77
C MET A 83 -5.31 0.74 -22.24
N SER A 84 -5.59 0.81 -23.52
CA SER A 84 -6.88 0.38 -24.09
C SER A 84 -6.69 -0.74 -25.09
N VAL A 85 -7.42 -1.84 -24.89
CA VAL A 85 -7.48 -3.00 -25.75
C VAL A 85 -8.90 -3.12 -26.33
N ASN A 86 -9.00 -3.24 -27.63
CA ASN A 86 -10.30 -3.39 -28.28
C ASN A 86 -10.86 -4.79 -28.02
N ALA A 87 -12.18 -4.89 -27.96
CA ALA A 87 -12.86 -6.18 -27.93
C ALA A 87 -12.44 -7.04 -29.13
N SER A 88 -12.18 -8.32 -28.88
CA SER A 88 -12.06 -9.31 -29.95
C SER A 88 -13.40 -9.47 -30.68
N LYS A 89 -13.35 -10.03 -31.91
CA LYS A 89 -14.52 -10.08 -32.78
C LYS A 89 -15.72 -10.77 -32.13
N GLU A 90 -15.46 -11.81 -31.36
CA GLU A 90 -16.47 -12.65 -30.69
C GLU A 90 -17.07 -12.00 -29.44
N TYR A 91 -16.32 -11.09 -28.78
CA TYR A 91 -16.68 -10.47 -27.51
C TYR A 91 -17.12 -9.01 -27.63
N LYS A 92 -17.59 -8.57 -28.83
CA LYS A 92 -18.00 -7.19 -29.06
C LYS A 92 -19.17 -6.73 -28.21
N GLU A 93 -20.05 -7.67 -27.84
CA GLU A 93 -21.26 -7.40 -27.06
C GLU A 93 -21.02 -7.65 -25.55
N ALA A 94 -19.83 -8.13 -25.17
CA ALA A 94 -19.49 -8.31 -23.75
C ALA A 94 -19.37 -6.97 -23.04
N ASP A 95 -19.77 -6.92 -21.78
CA ASP A 95 -19.61 -5.75 -20.94
C ASP A 95 -18.12 -5.36 -20.83
N PRO A 96 -17.80 -4.07 -20.81
CA PRO A 96 -16.42 -3.63 -20.74
C PRO A 96 -15.79 -4.01 -19.39
N THR A 97 -14.55 -4.48 -19.43
CA THR A 97 -13.75 -4.72 -18.24
C THR A 97 -12.77 -3.57 -18.02
N VAL A 98 -12.64 -3.12 -16.78
CA VAL A 98 -11.70 -2.08 -16.38
C VAL A 98 -10.85 -2.61 -15.24
N ILE A 99 -9.54 -2.58 -15.42
CA ILE A 99 -8.57 -2.86 -14.37
C ILE A 99 -8.05 -1.52 -13.88
N VAL A 100 -8.18 -1.25 -12.58
CA VAL A 100 -7.60 -0.05 -11.94
C VAL A 100 -6.49 -0.52 -11.01
N CYS A 101 -5.29 -0.02 -11.21
CA CYS A 101 -4.11 -0.35 -10.42
C CYS A 101 -3.41 0.95 -9.99
N SER A 102 -3.25 1.17 -8.70
CA SER A 102 -2.53 2.33 -8.22
C SER A 102 -1.02 2.11 -8.28
N TYR A 103 -0.25 3.19 -8.52
CA TYR A 103 1.19 3.20 -8.34
C TYR A 103 1.64 4.42 -7.54
N ASP A 104 2.60 4.22 -6.64
CA ASP A 104 3.11 5.25 -5.73
C ASP A 104 4.63 5.13 -5.59
N ALA A 105 5.36 6.17 -5.95
CA ALA A 105 6.83 6.19 -5.83
C ALA A 105 7.32 6.04 -4.38
N LYS A 106 6.52 6.44 -3.37
CA LYS A 106 6.84 6.25 -1.95
C LYS A 106 6.57 4.83 -1.44
N GLN A 107 5.78 4.05 -2.18
CA GLN A 107 5.34 2.70 -1.84
C GLN A 107 5.51 1.74 -3.02
N PHE A 108 6.48 2.00 -3.92
CA PHE A 108 6.62 1.27 -5.17
C PHE A 108 6.68 -0.25 -4.95
N ASN A 109 7.44 -0.71 -3.97
CA ASN A 109 7.55 -2.15 -3.68
C ASN A 109 6.20 -2.81 -3.32
N ASN A 110 5.28 -2.07 -2.71
CA ASN A 110 3.95 -2.59 -2.38
C ASN A 110 2.99 -2.60 -3.59
N ASN A 111 3.42 -2.04 -4.73
CA ASN A 111 2.62 -1.99 -5.96
C ASN A 111 3.13 -2.95 -7.05
N ILE A 112 4.22 -3.65 -6.81
CA ILE A 112 4.88 -4.50 -7.84
C ILE A 112 3.94 -5.61 -8.30
N GLU A 113 3.37 -6.38 -7.39
CA GLU A 113 2.50 -7.51 -7.69
C GLU A 113 1.21 -7.08 -8.44
N PRO A 114 0.41 -6.11 -7.95
CA PRO A 114 -0.75 -5.65 -8.70
C PRO A 114 -0.37 -5.02 -10.05
N MET A 115 0.77 -4.35 -10.16
CA MET A 115 1.26 -3.82 -11.44
C MET A 115 1.64 -4.95 -12.41
N ALA A 116 2.34 -6.00 -11.96
CA ALA A 116 2.68 -7.16 -12.76
C ALA A 116 1.43 -7.86 -13.31
N MET A 117 0.41 -8.07 -12.45
CA MET A 117 -0.89 -8.60 -12.84
C MET A 117 -1.56 -7.73 -13.91
N ALA A 118 -1.63 -6.42 -13.68
CA ALA A 118 -2.26 -5.47 -14.61
C ALA A 118 -1.54 -5.44 -15.98
N LEU A 119 -0.20 -5.48 -15.99
CA LEU A 119 0.59 -5.56 -17.22
C LEU A 119 0.35 -6.88 -17.97
N TYR A 120 0.28 -8.00 -17.23
CA TYR A 120 -0.07 -9.28 -17.84
C TYR A 120 -1.45 -9.23 -18.49
N ILE A 121 -2.47 -8.77 -17.76
CA ILE A 121 -3.85 -8.67 -18.23
C ILE A 121 -3.91 -7.74 -19.48
N ALA A 122 -3.18 -6.62 -19.48
CA ALA A 122 -3.13 -5.72 -20.62
C ALA A 122 -2.59 -6.37 -21.91
N LYS A 123 -1.68 -7.33 -21.77
CA LYS A 123 -0.97 -7.94 -22.92
C LYS A 123 -1.55 -9.28 -23.38
N ASN A 124 -2.04 -10.12 -22.46
CA ASN A 124 -2.36 -11.52 -22.72
C ASN A 124 -3.87 -11.81 -22.65
N ASN A 125 -4.69 -10.95 -23.30
CA ASN A 125 -6.14 -11.03 -23.28
C ASN A 125 -6.72 -11.19 -24.69
N GLU A 126 -6.37 -12.26 -25.39
CA GLU A 126 -6.73 -12.47 -26.79
C GLU A 126 -8.24 -12.66 -27.01
N SER A 127 -8.98 -13.06 -25.98
CA SER A 127 -10.43 -13.35 -26.04
C SER A 127 -11.16 -12.58 -24.95
N THR A 128 -11.45 -11.30 -25.19
CA THR A 128 -12.13 -10.44 -24.22
C THR A 128 -12.99 -9.37 -24.90
N GLY A 129 -13.96 -8.84 -24.15
CA GLY A 129 -14.64 -7.60 -24.46
C GLY A 129 -13.68 -6.40 -24.45
N LYS A 130 -14.20 -5.18 -24.54
CA LYS A 130 -13.38 -4.00 -24.40
C LYS A 130 -12.69 -3.97 -23.04
N LEU A 131 -11.37 -3.79 -23.04
CA LEU A 131 -10.58 -3.73 -21.81
C LEU A 131 -9.84 -2.38 -21.73
N ASP A 132 -9.99 -1.70 -20.60
CA ASP A 132 -9.16 -0.57 -20.20
C ASP A 132 -8.35 -0.95 -18.94
N VAL A 133 -7.01 -0.89 -19.03
CA VAL A 133 -6.11 -1.07 -17.88
C VAL A 133 -5.55 0.29 -17.50
N ILE A 134 -5.89 0.76 -16.31
CA ILE A 134 -5.66 2.13 -15.85
C ILE A 134 -4.72 2.10 -14.65
N PHE A 135 -3.51 2.61 -14.85
CA PHE A 135 -2.58 2.85 -13.75
C PHE A 135 -2.80 4.27 -13.23
N THR A 136 -3.25 4.38 -11.98
CA THR A 136 -3.51 5.66 -11.31
C THR A 136 -2.32 6.07 -10.46
N SER A 137 -1.87 7.33 -10.64
CA SER A 137 -0.73 7.86 -9.90
C SER A 137 -1.12 8.29 -8.50
N GLU A 138 -0.31 7.90 -7.52
CA GLU A 138 -0.50 8.25 -6.12
C GLU A 138 0.79 8.85 -5.54
N VAL A 139 0.67 9.67 -4.50
CA VAL A 139 1.81 10.18 -3.74
C VAL A 139 1.54 10.00 -2.25
N GLY A 140 2.12 8.94 -1.67
CA GLY A 140 1.87 8.61 -0.27
C GLY A 140 0.42 8.24 0.00
N HIS A 141 -0.16 7.48 -0.90
CA HIS A 141 -1.52 6.94 -0.80
C HIS A 141 -2.61 8.02 -0.70
N ASP A 142 -2.48 9.07 -1.53
CA ASP A 142 -3.39 10.23 -1.53
C ASP A 142 -4.59 10.09 -2.49
N TYR A 143 -4.61 9.04 -3.31
CA TYR A 143 -5.62 8.78 -4.33
C TYR A 143 -5.80 9.90 -5.37
N ALA A 144 -4.80 10.76 -5.57
CA ALA A 144 -4.90 11.90 -6.48
C ALA A 144 -5.19 11.47 -7.93
N GLY A 145 -4.58 10.37 -8.37
CA GLY A 145 -4.78 9.83 -9.71
C GLY A 145 -6.22 9.39 -9.96
N ILE A 146 -6.76 8.52 -9.10
CA ILE A 146 -8.14 8.03 -9.28
C ILE A 146 -9.18 9.14 -9.08
N LYS A 147 -8.95 10.09 -8.17
CA LYS A 147 -9.83 11.26 -7.97
C LYS A 147 -9.96 12.09 -9.25
N SER A 148 -8.85 12.29 -9.97
CA SER A 148 -8.81 13.10 -11.20
C SER A 148 -9.33 12.37 -12.44
N LEU A 149 -9.43 11.05 -12.40
CA LEU A 149 -9.79 10.23 -13.55
C LEU A 149 -11.21 10.52 -14.04
N ASP A 150 -11.39 10.63 -15.37
CA ASP A 150 -12.67 10.92 -16.01
C ASP A 150 -13.66 9.76 -15.82
N GLN A 151 -14.91 10.09 -15.45
CA GLN A 151 -16.01 9.13 -15.27
C GLN A 151 -16.29 8.28 -16.54
N LYS A 152 -15.92 8.74 -17.73
CA LYS A 152 -16.16 8.03 -19.01
C LYS A 152 -15.58 6.62 -19.07
N TYR A 153 -14.60 6.32 -18.23
CA TYR A 153 -13.99 4.98 -18.13
C TYR A 153 -14.86 3.99 -17.35
N PHE A 154 -15.78 4.49 -16.51
CA PHE A 154 -16.67 3.69 -15.68
C PHE A 154 -18.11 3.83 -16.17
N LYS A 155 -18.46 2.99 -17.13
CA LYS A 155 -19.82 2.98 -17.69
C LYS A 155 -20.76 2.15 -16.82
N ASP A 156 -22.06 2.34 -16.99
CA ASP A 156 -23.06 1.43 -16.43
C ASP A 156 -22.72 -0.01 -16.86
N ASN A 157 -22.76 -0.96 -15.95
CA ASN A 157 -22.40 -2.37 -16.12
C ASN A 157 -20.90 -2.64 -16.45
N SER A 158 -20.00 -1.66 -16.36
CA SER A 158 -18.56 -1.98 -16.45
C SER A 158 -18.17 -2.91 -15.31
N ASN A 159 -17.43 -3.98 -15.65
CA ASN A 159 -16.84 -4.90 -14.67
C ASN A 159 -15.47 -4.37 -14.25
N VAL A 160 -15.36 -3.86 -13.03
CA VAL A 160 -14.16 -3.16 -12.54
C VAL A 160 -13.45 -3.99 -11.48
N PHE A 161 -12.18 -4.28 -11.72
CA PHE A 161 -11.27 -4.87 -10.75
C PHE A 161 -10.29 -3.82 -10.27
N CYS A 162 -10.33 -3.51 -8.98
CA CYS A 162 -9.44 -2.57 -8.34
C CYS A 162 -8.29 -3.33 -7.68
N LEU A 163 -7.12 -3.35 -8.33
CA LEU A 163 -5.95 -4.08 -7.87
C LEU A 163 -5.13 -3.22 -6.91
N ASN A 164 -4.84 -3.75 -5.74
CA ASN A 164 -4.07 -3.09 -4.70
C ASN A 164 -3.03 -4.06 -4.14
N GLY A 165 -1.85 -3.55 -3.82
CA GLY A 165 -0.89 -4.27 -3.01
C GLY A 165 -1.41 -4.39 -1.58
N GLY A 166 -1.19 -5.52 -0.95
CA GLY A 166 -1.63 -5.75 0.41
C GLY A 166 -0.91 -6.93 1.02
N GLU A 167 -0.82 -6.93 2.33
CA GLU A 167 -0.21 -8.04 3.05
C GLU A 167 -1.11 -9.27 3.12
N LYS A 168 -2.43 -9.08 2.94
CA LYS A 168 -3.39 -10.17 2.86
C LYS A 168 -3.95 -10.29 1.46
N ASN A 169 -3.89 -11.48 0.92
CA ASN A 169 -4.59 -11.84 -0.31
C ASN A 169 -6.09 -11.89 -0.05
N MET A 170 -6.86 -11.08 -0.79
CA MET A 170 -8.28 -10.93 -0.48
C MET A 170 -9.06 -10.40 -1.71
N TRP A 171 -10.26 -10.94 -1.87
CA TRP A 171 -11.29 -10.40 -2.74
C TRP A 171 -12.35 -9.73 -1.88
N SER A 172 -12.75 -8.51 -2.20
CA SER A 172 -13.68 -7.73 -1.38
C SER A 172 -14.75 -7.08 -2.22
N THR A 173 -15.97 -7.16 -1.75
CA THR A 173 -17.11 -6.40 -2.28
C THR A 173 -17.40 -5.16 -1.44
N SER A 174 -16.60 -4.91 -0.41
CA SER A 174 -16.70 -3.74 0.46
C SER A 174 -15.31 -3.22 0.85
N THR A 175 -15.22 -1.91 1.06
CA THR A 175 -14.04 -1.24 1.64
C THR A 175 -14.48 -0.17 2.63
N GLY A 176 -13.66 0.10 3.63
CA GLY A 176 -13.96 1.08 4.66
C GLY A 176 -14.03 2.53 4.15
N ALA A 177 -14.67 3.37 4.95
CA ALA A 177 -14.55 4.80 4.85
C ALA A 177 -13.17 5.24 5.34
N ARG A 178 -12.73 6.42 4.88
CA ARG A 178 -11.43 7.00 5.25
C ARG A 178 -11.57 8.48 5.57
N SER A 179 -10.81 8.94 6.55
CA SER A 179 -10.59 10.36 6.80
C SER A 179 -9.13 10.62 7.15
N SER A 180 -8.58 11.69 6.63
CA SER A 180 -7.23 12.15 6.95
C SER A 180 -7.28 13.35 7.89
N TYR A 181 -6.31 13.43 8.79
CA TYR A 181 -6.28 14.43 9.85
C TYR A 181 -4.92 15.11 9.92
N THR A 182 -4.91 16.38 10.28
CA THR A 182 -3.70 17.08 10.72
C THR A 182 -3.91 17.78 12.04
N PHE A 183 -2.89 17.70 12.88
CA PHE A 183 -2.80 18.36 14.18
C PHE A 183 -1.56 19.25 14.14
N SER A 184 -1.70 20.54 14.36
CA SER A 184 -0.56 21.46 14.27
C SER A 184 -0.63 22.55 15.32
N ASN A 185 0.55 22.92 15.81
CA ASN A 185 0.69 24.09 16.66
C ASN A 185 2.00 24.81 16.35
N ASN A 186 2.06 26.11 16.69
CA ASN A 186 3.30 26.84 16.76
C ASN A 186 4.06 26.44 18.01
N VAL A 187 5.38 26.52 18.00
CA VAL A 187 6.22 26.28 19.15
C VAL A 187 7.17 27.45 19.37
N ALA A 188 7.40 27.78 20.62
CA ALA A 188 8.46 28.70 21.01
C ALA A 188 9.72 27.89 21.35
N TYR A 189 10.86 28.50 21.07
CA TYR A 189 12.17 27.91 21.35
C TYR A 189 12.95 28.76 22.35
N THR A 190 13.82 28.09 23.10
CA THR A 190 14.81 28.68 23.99
C THR A 190 16.18 28.05 23.74
N ALA A 191 17.24 28.66 24.28
CA ALA A 191 18.53 27.98 24.35
C ALA A 191 18.43 26.77 25.28
N PRO A 192 19.12 25.65 24.98
CA PRO A 192 19.17 24.50 25.88
C PRO A 192 19.82 24.89 27.21
N THR A 193 19.38 24.25 28.30
CA THR A 193 19.98 24.38 29.64
C THR A 193 20.82 23.16 30.00
N GLY A 194 20.50 22.00 29.45
CA GLY A 194 21.32 20.79 29.58
C GLY A 194 22.55 20.82 28.69
N GLU A 195 23.55 19.99 28.99
CA GLU A 195 24.85 19.96 28.37
C GLU A 195 25.04 18.82 27.37
N LYS A 196 24.17 17.80 27.40
CA LYS A 196 24.30 16.60 26.60
C LYS A 196 23.09 16.42 25.71
N ALA A 197 23.32 16.17 24.41
CA ALA A 197 22.25 15.90 23.47
C ALA A 197 22.33 14.47 22.92
N TYR A 198 21.18 13.83 22.82
CA TYR A 198 21.05 12.48 22.31
C TYR A 198 20.01 12.43 21.18
N LYS A 199 20.40 11.76 20.08
CA LYS A 199 19.46 11.40 19.02
C LYS A 199 18.97 9.97 19.24
N ILE A 200 17.68 9.83 19.36
CA ILE A 200 16.98 8.54 19.54
C ILE A 200 16.27 8.20 18.24
N LYS A 201 16.40 6.96 17.77
CA LYS A 201 15.87 6.54 16.48
C LYS A 201 15.28 5.15 16.54
N ILE A 202 14.09 5.00 15.93
CA ILE A 202 13.46 3.71 15.64
C ILE A 202 13.37 3.59 14.11
N SER A 203 13.78 2.45 13.54
CA SER A 203 13.79 2.23 12.09
C SER A 203 13.71 0.74 11.74
N GLY A 204 13.60 0.44 10.43
CA GLY A 204 13.52 -0.93 9.94
C GLY A 204 12.11 -1.53 9.99
N LEU A 205 11.07 -0.70 10.21
CA LEU A 205 9.69 -1.19 10.18
C LEU A 205 9.19 -1.36 8.74
N PRO A 206 8.26 -2.30 8.52
CA PRO A 206 7.70 -2.55 7.19
C PRO A 206 7.04 -1.31 6.57
N GLY A 207 6.30 -0.55 7.37
CA GLY A 207 5.50 0.56 6.87
C GLY A 207 4.34 0.08 5.99
N GLY A 208 3.71 0.98 5.24
CA GLY A 208 2.69 0.61 4.28
C GLY A 208 1.30 1.17 4.59
N ILE A 209 0.27 0.59 3.98
CA ILE A 209 -1.12 0.98 4.23
C ILE A 209 -1.53 0.47 5.61
N PRO A 210 -2.17 1.31 6.45
CA PRO A 210 -2.71 0.86 7.73
C PRO A 210 -3.77 -0.23 7.53
N ASP A 211 -3.45 -1.46 7.87
CA ASP A 211 -4.31 -2.64 7.81
C ASP A 211 -4.23 -3.48 9.08
N SER A 212 -4.68 -4.73 9.03
CA SER A 212 -4.70 -5.61 10.19
C SER A 212 -3.32 -5.97 10.77
N LYS A 213 -2.22 -5.76 10.04
CA LYS A 213 -0.87 -6.00 10.56
C LYS A 213 -0.34 -4.89 11.44
N ILE A 214 -0.94 -3.70 11.42
CA ILE A 214 -0.63 -2.61 12.36
C ILE A 214 -0.63 -3.08 13.83
N SER A 215 -1.44 -4.07 14.16
CA SER A 215 -1.46 -4.64 15.52
C SER A 215 -0.26 -5.51 15.86
N SER A 216 0.58 -5.87 14.90
CA SER A 216 1.70 -6.79 15.09
C SER A 216 3.06 -6.11 15.26
N TYR A 217 3.19 -4.83 14.95
CA TYR A 217 4.41 -4.05 15.16
C TYR A 217 4.11 -2.60 15.57
N PRO A 218 5.03 -1.92 16.26
CA PRO A 218 4.76 -0.61 16.85
C PRO A 218 4.80 0.50 15.80
N ASN A 219 4.07 1.58 16.05
CA ASN A 219 4.24 2.83 15.31
C ASN A 219 5.47 3.58 15.89
N PRO A 220 6.54 3.79 15.12
CA PRO A 220 7.76 4.40 15.64
C PRO A 220 7.58 5.85 16.11
N ILE A 221 6.59 6.58 15.60
CA ILE A 221 6.26 7.94 16.06
C ILE A 221 5.59 7.86 17.43
N LYS A 222 4.63 6.94 17.60
CA LYS A 222 3.93 6.72 18.86
C LYS A 222 4.88 6.21 19.94
N GLU A 223 5.77 5.28 19.61
CA GLU A 223 6.80 4.76 20.51
C GLU A 223 7.71 5.87 21.07
N LEU A 224 8.15 6.82 20.22
CA LEU A 224 8.91 7.96 20.71
C LEU A 224 8.09 8.90 21.59
N GLY A 225 6.80 9.07 21.30
CA GLY A 225 5.88 9.83 22.15
C GLY A 225 5.69 9.17 23.52
N ASP A 226 5.51 7.87 23.54
CA ASP A 226 5.36 7.08 24.78
C ASP A 226 6.68 7.06 25.59
N LEU A 227 7.84 7.04 24.93
CA LEU A 227 9.14 7.19 25.58
C LEU A 227 9.28 8.57 26.26
N LEU A 228 8.88 9.66 25.62
CA LEU A 228 8.90 10.98 26.22
C LEU A 228 7.98 11.06 27.47
N ALA A 229 6.80 10.47 27.39
CA ALA A 229 5.89 10.34 28.51
C ALA A 229 6.47 9.46 29.63
N TYR A 230 7.13 8.37 29.28
CA TYR A 230 7.84 7.48 30.21
C TYR A 230 8.98 8.21 30.93
N PHE A 231 9.79 8.99 30.24
CA PHE A 231 10.85 9.81 30.84
C PHE A 231 10.26 10.76 31.88
N LYS A 232 9.20 11.49 31.51
CA LYS A 232 8.52 12.44 32.41
C LYS A 232 7.95 11.76 33.66
N THR A 233 7.27 10.63 33.49
CA THR A 233 6.65 9.90 34.62
C THR A 233 7.69 9.27 35.56
N ASN A 234 8.90 9.00 35.04
CA ASN A 234 10.02 8.46 35.80
C ASN A 234 11.04 9.53 36.21
N ALA A 235 10.61 10.78 36.27
CA ALA A 235 11.36 11.92 36.78
C ALA A 235 12.73 12.15 36.10
N LEU A 236 12.84 11.81 34.80
CA LEU A 236 13.93 12.28 33.95
C LEU A 236 13.55 13.61 33.36
N ILE A 237 14.37 14.64 33.59
CA ILE A 237 14.20 15.96 32.99
C ILE A 237 14.89 15.95 31.64
N TYR A 238 14.20 16.39 30.61
CA TYR A 238 14.72 16.52 29.25
C TYR A 238 14.14 17.74 28.55
N GLU A 239 14.85 18.22 27.55
CA GLU A 239 14.40 19.29 26.63
C GLU A 239 14.32 18.72 25.21
N LEU A 240 13.18 18.86 24.55
CA LEU A 240 12.97 18.38 23.18
C LEU A 240 13.51 19.40 22.18
N ALA A 241 14.45 18.98 21.33
CA ALA A 241 14.96 19.82 20.27
C ALA A 241 14.23 19.62 18.94
N ASP A 242 14.00 18.36 18.55
CA ASP A 242 13.37 18.00 17.29
C ASP A 242 12.76 16.60 17.35
N ILE A 243 11.71 16.39 16.55
CA ILE A 243 11.13 15.06 16.30
C ILE A 243 10.63 15.01 14.87
N THR A 244 10.90 13.91 14.18
CA THR A 244 10.48 13.67 12.80
C THR A 244 10.23 12.19 12.55
N GLY A 245 9.30 11.87 11.67
CA GLY A 245 9.01 10.49 11.29
C GLY A 245 7.97 10.38 10.20
N GLY A 246 7.99 9.24 9.53
CA GLY A 246 7.07 8.92 8.45
C GLY A 246 7.25 9.78 7.19
N SER A 247 6.52 9.43 6.15
CA SER A 247 6.59 10.10 4.84
C SER A 247 5.25 10.63 4.33
N SER A 248 4.15 10.13 4.88
CA SER A 248 2.79 10.52 4.52
C SER A 248 1.84 10.24 5.69
N GLY A 249 0.88 11.13 5.94
CA GLY A 249 -0.16 10.91 6.95
C GLY A 249 -1.04 9.70 6.70
N ASN A 250 -1.07 9.21 5.47
CA ASN A 250 -1.91 8.09 5.04
C ASN A 250 -1.21 6.73 5.08
N LEU A 251 0.07 6.70 5.43
CA LEU A 251 0.90 5.49 5.46
C LEU A 251 1.42 5.24 6.87
N TYR A 252 1.54 3.98 7.22
CA TYR A 252 2.21 3.56 8.44
C TYR A 252 3.72 3.88 8.34
N PRO A 253 4.33 4.51 9.35
CA PRO A 253 5.70 4.99 9.24
C PRO A 253 6.74 3.85 9.35
N LYS A 254 7.80 3.94 8.55
CA LYS A 254 8.94 3.00 8.58
C LYS A 254 9.99 3.37 9.62
N SER A 255 10.00 4.62 10.04
CA SER A 255 10.99 5.13 10.99
C SER A 255 10.56 6.43 11.62
N SER A 256 11.13 6.73 12.77
CA SER A 256 11.05 8.03 13.44
C SER A 256 12.35 8.31 14.19
N SER A 257 12.66 9.59 14.40
CA SER A 257 13.78 10.01 15.25
C SER A 257 13.46 11.28 16.00
N MET A 258 14.07 11.46 17.16
CA MET A 258 14.01 12.70 17.94
C MET A 258 15.37 13.05 18.51
N THR A 259 15.56 14.32 18.82
CA THR A 259 16.74 14.82 19.55
C THR A 259 16.29 15.44 20.84
N ILE A 260 16.86 15.01 21.94
CA ILE A 260 16.63 15.58 23.29
C ILE A 260 17.93 16.07 23.89
N VAL A 261 17.81 17.02 24.82
CA VAL A 261 18.92 17.51 25.63
C VAL A 261 18.63 17.15 27.09
N ILE A 262 19.65 16.73 27.83
CA ILE A 262 19.58 16.37 29.25
C ILE A 262 20.74 17.02 30.00
N ASP A 263 20.58 17.13 31.32
CA ASP A 263 21.63 17.55 32.22
C ASP A 263 22.71 16.45 32.36
N GLU A 264 23.99 16.82 32.50
CA GLU A 264 25.08 15.87 32.66
C GLU A 264 24.91 14.99 33.89
N ASP A 265 24.28 15.48 34.95
CA ASP A 265 24.00 14.73 36.18
C ASP A 265 22.90 13.67 35.99
N ASP A 266 22.08 13.73 34.93
CA ASP A 266 20.99 12.77 34.65
C ASP A 266 21.37 11.69 33.59
N ILE A 267 22.63 11.63 33.13
CA ILE A 267 23.08 10.67 32.08
C ILE A 267 22.84 9.22 32.49
N ASP A 268 23.31 8.80 33.67
CA ASP A 268 23.13 7.42 34.16
C ASP A 268 21.65 7.01 34.22
N LYS A 269 20.80 7.96 34.58
CA LYS A 269 19.36 7.77 34.65
C LYS A 269 18.73 7.65 33.24
N PHE A 270 19.17 8.48 32.31
CA PHE A 270 18.77 8.42 30.91
C PHE A 270 19.16 7.06 30.31
N GLU A 271 20.42 6.66 30.42
CA GLU A 271 20.92 5.39 29.89
C GLU A 271 20.14 4.19 30.43
N SER A 272 19.88 4.14 31.77
CA SER A 272 19.06 3.10 32.38
C SER A 272 17.61 3.08 31.85
N ARG A 273 17.01 4.25 31.54
CA ARG A 273 15.66 4.30 30.96
C ARG A 273 15.65 3.87 29.49
N MET A 274 16.68 4.24 28.73
CA MET A 274 16.85 3.80 27.35
C MET A 274 17.06 2.28 27.26
N GLU A 275 17.94 1.72 28.12
CA GLU A 275 18.14 0.28 28.17
C GLU A 275 16.82 -0.47 28.42
N THR A 276 16.05 -0.07 29.42
CA THR A 276 14.73 -0.65 29.70
C THR A 276 13.76 -0.53 28.51
N ALA A 277 13.71 0.63 27.85
CA ALA A 277 12.83 0.83 26.70
C ALA A 277 13.25 -0.04 25.50
N MET A 278 14.54 -0.13 25.22
CA MET A 278 15.10 -0.93 24.14
C MET A 278 14.93 -2.43 24.38
N GLU A 279 15.14 -2.91 25.63
CA GLU A 279 14.90 -4.30 26.00
C GLU A 279 13.45 -4.68 25.79
N ASN A 280 12.51 -3.89 26.32
CA ASN A 280 11.07 -4.13 26.14
C ASN A 280 10.66 -4.13 24.66
N PHE A 281 11.21 -3.22 23.85
CA PHE A 281 10.95 -3.18 22.42
C PHE A 281 11.48 -4.44 21.71
N ASN A 282 12.71 -4.83 21.99
CA ASN A 282 13.33 -6.00 21.40
C ASN A 282 12.60 -7.30 21.78
N ASP A 283 12.22 -7.46 23.05
CA ASP A 283 11.50 -8.63 23.54
C ASP A 283 10.11 -8.78 22.89
N ASN A 284 9.47 -7.67 22.56
CA ASN A 284 8.12 -7.69 21.97
C ASN A 284 8.13 -7.88 20.45
N TYR A 285 9.18 -7.42 19.75
CA TYR A 285 9.08 -7.26 18.28
C TYR A 285 10.24 -7.85 17.48
N LEU A 286 11.44 -8.02 18.06
CA LEU A 286 12.63 -8.35 17.27
C LEU A 286 12.61 -9.79 16.73
N GLU A 287 11.91 -10.71 17.39
CA GLU A 287 11.77 -12.10 16.91
C GLU A 287 11.03 -12.15 15.56
N ASP A 288 9.93 -11.41 15.45
CA ASP A 288 9.09 -11.36 14.25
C ASP A 288 9.65 -10.41 13.19
N TYR A 289 10.35 -9.36 13.59
CA TYR A 289 10.83 -8.27 12.72
C TYR A 289 12.32 -7.96 12.97
N PRO A 290 13.24 -8.84 12.54
CA PRO A 290 14.68 -8.72 12.86
C PRO A 290 15.38 -7.49 12.25
N GLU A 291 14.77 -6.84 11.27
CA GLU A 291 15.27 -5.59 10.66
C GLU A 291 14.99 -4.36 11.51
N MET A 292 14.12 -4.44 12.52
CA MET A 292 13.82 -3.33 13.40
C MET A 292 15.01 -2.96 14.27
N THR A 293 15.20 -1.66 14.46
CA THR A 293 16.25 -1.13 15.33
C THR A 293 15.69 -0.01 16.21
N TYR A 294 16.07 -0.03 17.48
CA TYR A 294 15.88 1.05 18.43
C TYR A 294 17.24 1.45 18.99
N THR A 295 17.69 2.66 18.71
CA THR A 295 19.07 3.11 19.00
C THR A 295 19.07 4.52 19.55
N TYR A 296 20.14 4.87 20.28
CA TYR A 296 20.46 6.26 20.62
C TYR A 296 21.96 6.51 20.46
N GLU A 297 22.31 7.76 20.18
CA GLU A 297 23.69 8.23 20.05
C GLU A 297 23.84 9.66 20.58
N GLU A 298 24.98 9.98 21.19
CA GLU A 298 25.29 11.35 21.55
C GLU A 298 25.54 12.18 20.28
N VAL A 299 24.96 13.36 20.23
CA VAL A 299 25.07 14.28 19.08
C VAL A 299 25.50 15.68 19.56
N PRO A 300 25.97 16.55 18.66
CA PRO A 300 26.26 17.93 19.03
C PRO A 300 25.04 18.63 19.65
N LEU A 301 25.29 19.47 20.65
CA LEU A 301 24.24 20.25 21.32
C LEU A 301 23.50 21.13 20.31
N PRO A 302 22.17 21.07 20.21
CA PRO A 302 21.38 21.90 19.32
C PRO A 302 21.40 23.36 19.75
N GLU A 303 21.24 24.29 18.81
CA GLU A 303 21.18 25.71 19.10
C GLU A 303 19.93 26.12 19.90
N LYS A 304 18.86 25.34 19.79
CA LYS A 304 17.58 25.63 20.42
C LYS A 304 16.82 24.36 20.77
N VAL A 305 16.01 24.45 21.80
CA VAL A 305 15.04 23.42 22.25
C VAL A 305 13.65 24.05 22.36
N VAL A 306 12.62 23.24 22.31
CA VAL A 306 11.22 23.66 22.53
C VAL A 306 11.07 24.09 23.99
N THR A 307 10.36 25.20 24.23
CA THR A 307 10.08 25.61 25.62
C THR A 307 9.23 24.58 26.36
N GLU A 308 9.38 24.46 27.66
CA GLU A 308 8.74 23.47 28.50
C GLU A 308 7.20 23.43 28.34
N GLU A 309 6.55 24.59 28.20
CA GLU A 309 5.10 24.69 27.99
C GLU A 309 4.67 23.96 26.71
N TYR A 310 5.29 24.26 25.57
CA TYR A 310 4.96 23.64 24.29
C TYR A 310 5.42 22.18 24.22
N GLN A 311 6.52 21.81 24.88
CA GLN A 311 6.96 20.43 25.02
C GLN A 311 5.91 19.60 25.78
N ASN A 312 5.39 20.08 26.89
CA ASN A 312 4.39 19.40 27.67
C ASN A 312 3.07 19.19 26.90
N GLU A 313 2.63 20.22 26.18
CA GLU A 313 1.43 20.15 25.33
C GLU A 313 1.63 19.12 24.21
N PHE A 314 2.78 19.20 23.51
CA PHE A 314 3.12 18.30 22.42
C PHE A 314 3.19 16.83 22.85
N VAL A 315 3.88 16.54 23.97
CA VAL A 315 4.01 15.18 24.50
C VAL A 315 2.64 14.64 24.92
N SER A 316 1.82 15.47 25.59
CA SER A 316 0.46 15.09 25.98
C SER A 316 -0.41 14.76 24.77
N MET A 317 -0.34 15.56 23.71
CA MET A 317 -1.06 15.31 22.48
C MET A 317 -0.60 14.02 21.82
N LEU A 318 0.71 13.84 21.57
CA LEU A 318 1.23 12.65 20.89
C LEU A 318 0.92 11.36 21.67
N TYR A 319 0.94 11.44 23.01
CA TYR A 319 0.55 10.32 23.87
C TYR A 319 -0.93 9.96 23.75
N THR A 320 -1.82 10.95 23.60
CA THR A 320 -3.29 10.75 23.59
C THR A 320 -3.88 10.50 22.22
N LEU A 321 -3.17 10.82 21.12
CA LEU A 321 -3.65 10.53 19.77
C LEU A 321 -3.85 9.03 19.57
N LEU A 322 -4.97 8.71 18.91
CA LEU A 322 -5.31 7.33 18.57
C LEU A 322 -4.33 6.78 17.52
N ASP A 323 -3.86 5.56 17.76
CA ASP A 323 -2.99 4.81 16.84
C ASP A 323 -3.23 3.31 17.01
N GLY A 324 -3.28 2.57 15.90
CA GLY A 324 -3.51 1.13 15.88
C GLY A 324 -4.97 0.74 15.70
N VAL A 325 -5.32 -0.46 16.16
CA VAL A 325 -6.70 -0.97 16.10
C VAL A 325 -7.61 -0.15 17.03
N TYR A 326 -8.63 0.45 16.44
CA TYR A 326 -9.62 1.23 17.18
C TYR A 326 -10.79 0.36 17.65
N TYR A 327 -11.31 -0.50 16.75
CA TYR A 327 -12.44 -1.37 17.09
C TYR A 327 -12.39 -2.69 16.31
N LYS A 328 -12.72 -3.76 17.00
CA LYS A 328 -13.02 -5.10 16.45
C LYS A 328 -14.43 -5.49 16.84
N ASP A 329 -15.09 -6.32 16.03
CA ASP A 329 -16.39 -6.89 16.38
C ASP A 329 -16.27 -8.07 17.36
N ASP A 330 -17.41 -8.68 17.71
CA ASP A 330 -17.49 -9.77 18.68
C ASP A 330 -16.82 -11.08 18.18
N ASP A 331 -16.59 -11.18 16.87
CA ASP A 331 -15.88 -12.27 16.21
C ASP A 331 -14.39 -11.99 15.97
N ASP A 332 -13.85 -10.93 16.61
CA ASP A 332 -12.46 -10.45 16.50
C ASP A 332 -12.09 -9.93 15.08
N ASN A 333 -13.07 -9.65 14.21
CA ASN A 333 -12.82 -9.03 12.93
C ASN A 333 -12.47 -7.55 13.10
N LEU A 334 -11.46 -7.09 12.38
CA LEU A 334 -11.07 -5.69 12.35
C LEU A 334 -12.17 -4.85 11.68
N ILE A 335 -12.67 -3.83 12.38
CA ILE A 335 -13.68 -2.89 11.86
C ILE A 335 -13.11 -1.50 11.68
N SER A 336 -12.26 -1.05 12.59
CA SER A 336 -11.73 0.31 12.55
C SER A 336 -10.28 0.38 12.99
N ILE A 337 -9.51 1.24 12.31
CA ILE A 337 -8.09 1.41 12.53
C ILE A 337 -7.71 2.88 12.38
N THR A 338 -6.76 3.33 13.17
CA THR A 338 -6.15 4.65 13.06
C THR A 338 -4.64 4.53 12.95
N SER A 339 -3.99 5.49 12.32
CA SER A 339 -2.52 5.52 12.27
C SER A 339 -2.01 6.94 12.25
N ILE A 340 -1.00 7.21 13.08
CA ILE A 340 -0.16 8.40 12.97
C ILE A 340 0.87 8.13 11.88
N GLY A 341 0.69 8.74 10.71
CA GLY A 341 1.50 8.43 9.53
C GLY A 341 2.72 9.30 9.35
N ALA A 342 2.71 10.52 9.86
CA ALA A 342 3.87 11.43 9.76
C ALA A 342 3.89 12.48 10.85
N ILE A 343 5.11 12.90 11.22
CA ILE A 343 5.37 14.03 12.08
C ILE A 343 6.52 14.84 11.52
N HIS A 344 6.35 16.15 11.44
CA HIS A 344 7.34 17.10 10.97
C HIS A 344 7.38 18.33 11.86
N SER A 345 8.60 18.73 12.23
CA SER A 345 8.89 19.98 12.90
C SER A 345 9.59 20.90 11.90
N LYS A 346 9.05 22.08 11.66
CA LYS A 346 9.61 23.05 10.72
C LYS A 346 9.21 24.48 11.05
N ASP A 347 10.16 25.41 10.96
CA ASP A 347 9.95 26.87 11.00
C ASP A 347 9.12 27.36 12.23
N GLY A 348 9.36 26.76 13.40
CA GLY A 348 8.64 27.14 14.63
C GLY A 348 7.22 26.58 14.72
N SER A 349 6.94 25.49 14.01
CA SER A 349 5.71 24.75 14.13
C SER A 349 5.96 23.24 14.03
N TYR A 350 5.07 22.44 14.57
CA TYR A 350 4.99 21.01 14.26
C TYR A 350 3.66 20.67 13.60
N THR A 351 3.68 19.61 12.81
CA THR A 351 2.47 19.04 12.19
C THR A 351 2.53 17.53 12.34
N ILE A 352 1.49 16.95 12.93
CA ILE A 352 1.25 15.51 12.96
C ILE A 352 0.13 15.23 11.97
N SER A 353 0.31 14.20 11.15
CA SER A 353 -0.68 13.74 10.18
C SER A 353 -1.08 12.31 10.50
N ALA A 354 -2.37 12.05 10.49
CA ALA A 354 -2.95 10.74 10.79
C ALA A 354 -4.07 10.38 9.81
N VAL A 355 -4.43 9.11 9.76
CA VAL A 355 -5.54 8.57 9.00
C VAL A 355 -6.39 7.66 9.87
N GLY A 356 -7.71 7.67 9.63
CA GLY A 356 -8.65 6.69 10.16
C GLY A 356 -9.34 5.96 9.02
N ASN A 357 -9.50 4.65 9.14
CA ASN A 357 -10.28 3.82 8.24
C ASN A 357 -11.29 3.00 9.06
N SER A 358 -12.52 2.85 8.54
CA SER A 358 -13.53 2.05 9.22
C SER A 358 -14.60 1.53 8.25
N LEU A 359 -15.06 0.30 8.50
CA LEU A 359 -16.29 -0.26 7.91
C LEU A 359 -17.56 0.32 8.57
N SER A 360 -17.42 1.01 9.71
CA SER A 360 -18.52 1.60 10.49
C SER A 360 -18.49 3.12 10.45
N GLU A 361 -19.56 3.74 9.94
CA GLU A 361 -19.75 5.19 9.99
C GLU A 361 -19.80 5.73 11.43
N SER A 362 -20.35 4.97 12.37
CA SER A 362 -20.40 5.33 13.79
C SER A 362 -18.99 5.45 14.36
N ASN A 363 -18.13 4.45 14.12
CA ASN A 363 -16.75 4.47 14.60
C ASN A 363 -15.94 5.61 13.97
N MET A 364 -16.15 5.91 12.67
CA MET A 364 -15.52 7.09 12.06
C MET A 364 -15.93 8.39 12.74
N SER A 365 -17.21 8.52 13.11
CA SER A 365 -17.73 9.68 13.84
C SER A 365 -17.13 9.77 15.27
N GLU A 366 -16.93 8.65 15.93
CA GLU A 366 -16.31 8.59 17.26
C GLU A 366 -14.81 8.96 17.19
N ILE A 367 -14.07 8.46 16.21
CA ILE A 367 -12.67 8.84 15.97
C ILE A 367 -12.56 10.36 15.77
N ASP A 368 -13.41 10.92 14.90
CA ASP A 368 -13.46 12.37 14.64
C ASP A 368 -13.77 13.19 15.91
N THR A 369 -14.73 12.73 16.71
CA THR A 369 -15.11 13.37 17.97
C THR A 369 -13.98 13.30 19.00
N THR A 370 -13.29 12.16 19.08
CA THR A 370 -12.14 11.96 19.96
C THR A 370 -11.01 12.92 19.62
N TYR A 371 -10.64 13.03 18.34
CA TYR A 371 -9.62 13.97 17.90
C TYR A 371 -10.00 15.43 18.14
N LYS A 372 -11.26 15.82 17.89
CA LYS A 372 -11.75 17.16 18.23
C LYS A 372 -11.66 17.45 19.73
N THR A 373 -11.98 16.45 20.56
CA THR A 373 -11.93 16.57 22.01
C THR A 373 -10.50 16.76 22.50
N ILE A 374 -9.55 15.94 22.02
CA ILE A 374 -8.12 16.05 22.35
C ILE A 374 -7.62 17.46 22.02
N CYS A 375 -7.90 17.96 20.81
CA CYS A 375 -7.47 19.29 20.38
C CYS A 375 -8.20 20.42 21.10
N GLY A 376 -9.46 20.23 21.49
CA GLY A 376 -10.25 21.23 22.22
C GLY A 376 -9.80 21.50 23.66
N LEU A 377 -8.91 20.66 24.19
CA LEU A 377 -8.29 20.83 25.51
C LEU A 377 -6.99 21.65 25.47
N SER A 378 -6.54 22.04 24.29
CA SER A 378 -5.27 22.74 24.02
C SER A 378 -5.41 23.66 22.82
N ASP A 379 -4.39 24.50 22.56
CA ASP A 379 -4.35 25.41 21.40
C ASP A 379 -3.98 24.71 20.06
N ILE A 380 -4.17 23.40 19.97
CA ILE A 380 -3.82 22.60 18.79
C ILE A 380 -4.86 22.81 17.69
N ARG A 381 -4.39 23.20 16.51
CA ARG A 381 -5.23 23.32 15.33
C ARG A 381 -5.51 21.95 14.73
N TYR A 382 -6.77 21.57 14.73
CA TYR A 382 -7.29 20.36 14.12
C TYR A 382 -7.83 20.63 12.72
N LYS A 383 -7.52 19.76 11.77
CA LYS A 383 -8.13 19.77 10.45
C LYS A 383 -8.39 18.34 9.98
N LYS A 384 -9.65 18.06 9.66
CA LYS A 384 -10.08 16.87 8.92
C LYS A 384 -10.12 17.21 7.44
N TYR A 385 -9.66 16.32 6.60
CA TYR A 385 -9.65 16.49 5.14
C TYR A 385 -9.64 15.12 4.46
N ASP A 386 -9.80 15.10 3.13
CA ASP A 386 -9.74 13.90 2.31
C ASP A 386 -10.68 12.79 2.81
N GLU A 387 -11.93 13.18 3.05
CA GLU A 387 -12.98 12.25 3.45
C GLU A 387 -13.42 11.41 2.27
N GLN A 388 -13.40 10.08 2.45
CA GLN A 388 -13.88 9.11 1.49
C GLN A 388 -14.92 8.23 2.16
N LEU A 389 -16.10 8.12 1.56
CA LEU A 389 -17.11 7.18 2.00
C LEU A 389 -16.69 5.75 1.68
N GLY A 390 -17.11 4.82 2.52
CA GLY A 390 -16.93 3.40 2.25
C GLY A 390 -17.65 2.97 0.98
N PHE A 391 -17.19 1.88 0.40
CA PHE A 391 -17.83 1.21 -0.72
C PHE A 391 -18.39 -0.12 -0.23
N SER A 392 -19.60 -0.46 -0.66
CA SER A 392 -20.18 -1.78 -0.43
C SER A 392 -21.05 -2.17 -1.61
N SER A 393 -20.87 -3.36 -2.12
CA SER A 393 -21.75 -3.98 -3.11
C SER A 393 -22.19 -5.38 -2.64
N ASP A 394 -23.24 -5.90 -3.28
CA ASP A 394 -23.82 -7.19 -2.95
C ASP A 394 -22.89 -8.32 -3.44
N MET A 395 -22.41 -9.17 -2.49
CA MET A 395 -21.64 -10.39 -2.83
C MET A 395 -22.47 -11.45 -3.56
N GLU A 396 -23.80 -11.33 -3.53
CA GLU A 396 -24.74 -12.19 -4.27
C GLU A 396 -25.08 -11.63 -5.66
N SER A 397 -24.45 -10.51 -6.07
CA SER A 397 -24.61 -9.95 -7.41
C SER A 397 -24.15 -10.94 -8.49
N GLU A 398 -24.72 -10.85 -9.68
CA GLU A 398 -24.32 -11.69 -10.82
C GLU A 398 -22.81 -11.55 -11.15
N PHE A 399 -22.26 -10.35 -10.99
CA PHE A 399 -20.82 -10.11 -11.20
C PHE A 399 -19.97 -10.83 -10.16
N ALA A 400 -20.30 -10.70 -8.86
CA ALA A 400 -19.56 -11.36 -7.79
C ALA A 400 -19.63 -12.89 -7.94
N LYS A 401 -20.81 -13.44 -8.27
CA LYS A 401 -20.98 -14.87 -8.56
C LYS A 401 -20.17 -15.35 -9.75
N ALA A 402 -20.16 -14.56 -10.83
CA ALA A 402 -19.37 -14.89 -12.03
C ALA A 402 -17.87 -14.90 -11.73
N VAL A 403 -17.36 -13.95 -10.94
CA VAL A 403 -15.96 -13.92 -10.53
C VAL A 403 -15.63 -15.10 -9.60
N ALA A 404 -16.50 -15.43 -8.64
CA ALA A 404 -16.33 -16.61 -7.80
C ALA A 404 -16.33 -17.92 -8.62
N ALA A 405 -17.21 -18.03 -9.61
CA ALA A 405 -17.24 -19.18 -10.52
C ALA A 405 -15.93 -19.30 -11.34
N ALA A 406 -15.40 -18.16 -11.83
CA ALA A 406 -14.13 -18.12 -12.53
C ALA A 406 -12.95 -18.52 -11.62
N PHE A 407 -12.95 -18.07 -10.37
CA PHE A 407 -11.95 -18.48 -9.38
C PHE A 407 -12.01 -19.98 -9.12
N ASN A 408 -13.19 -20.53 -8.86
CA ASN A 408 -13.37 -21.96 -8.60
C ASN A 408 -12.95 -22.81 -9.81
N LYS A 409 -13.30 -22.36 -11.02
CA LYS A 409 -12.92 -23.02 -12.28
C LYS A 409 -11.40 -23.03 -12.50
N TYR A 410 -10.73 -21.92 -12.17
CA TYR A 410 -9.29 -21.77 -12.38
C TYR A 410 -8.45 -22.49 -11.32
N SER A 411 -8.85 -22.40 -10.05
CA SER A 411 -8.02 -22.82 -8.91
C SER A 411 -8.47 -24.11 -8.23
N ASP A 412 -9.58 -24.73 -8.65
CA ASP A 412 -10.22 -25.89 -8.01
C ASP A 412 -10.40 -25.68 -6.49
N ALA A 413 -10.81 -24.47 -6.09
CA ALA A 413 -11.00 -24.04 -4.71
C ALA A 413 -12.19 -23.08 -4.61
N ASP A 414 -12.80 -23.00 -3.45
CA ASP A 414 -13.89 -22.06 -3.19
C ASP A 414 -13.33 -20.65 -2.88
N MET A 415 -13.98 -19.65 -3.47
CA MET A 415 -13.69 -18.24 -3.23
C MET A 415 -14.50 -17.72 -2.05
N GLU A 416 -13.86 -16.97 -1.18
CA GLU A 416 -14.49 -16.23 -0.10
C GLU A 416 -14.27 -14.73 -0.28
N TYR A 417 -15.34 -13.93 -0.22
CA TYR A 417 -15.26 -12.48 -0.14
C TYR A 417 -15.05 -12.04 1.31
N LYS A 418 -14.19 -11.05 1.52
CA LYS A 418 -13.90 -10.47 2.84
C LYS A 418 -14.03 -8.96 2.80
N ASP A 419 -14.38 -8.38 3.95
CA ASP A 419 -14.40 -6.94 4.10
C ASP A 419 -12.97 -6.37 4.17
N CYS A 420 -12.72 -5.28 3.43
CA CYS A 420 -11.45 -4.58 3.42
C CYS A 420 -11.57 -3.30 4.25
N VAL A 421 -10.96 -3.26 5.43
CA VAL A 421 -11.07 -2.10 6.34
C VAL A 421 -10.43 -0.84 5.77
N PRO A 422 -9.21 -0.86 5.19
CA PRO A 422 -8.67 0.31 4.51
C PRO A 422 -9.55 0.72 3.32
N ALA A 423 -9.74 2.03 3.14
CA ALA A 423 -10.27 2.55 1.90
C ALA A 423 -9.28 2.26 0.76
N THR A 424 -9.82 1.96 -0.41
CA THR A 424 -9.02 1.68 -1.62
C THR A 424 -9.54 2.51 -2.81
N ASN A 425 -8.90 2.40 -3.95
CA ASN A 425 -9.37 3.01 -5.20
C ASN A 425 -10.80 2.55 -5.61
N ALA A 426 -11.29 1.40 -5.09
CA ALA A 426 -12.65 0.92 -5.34
C ALA A 426 -13.73 1.91 -4.86
N SER A 427 -13.53 2.55 -3.72
CA SER A 427 -14.47 3.56 -3.20
C SER A 427 -14.59 4.77 -4.14
N TYR A 428 -13.48 5.22 -4.71
CA TYR A 428 -13.47 6.34 -5.67
C TYR A 428 -14.08 5.96 -7.01
N VAL A 429 -13.91 4.72 -7.48
CA VAL A 429 -14.61 4.19 -8.65
C VAL A 429 -16.11 4.18 -8.41
N TYR A 430 -16.54 3.72 -7.23
CA TYR A 430 -17.95 3.72 -6.85
C TYR A 430 -18.58 5.11 -6.83
N GLU A 431 -17.86 6.11 -6.33
CA GLU A 431 -18.33 7.50 -6.41
C GLU A 431 -18.48 8.01 -7.83
N LYS A 432 -17.61 7.60 -8.77
CA LYS A 432 -17.71 8.01 -10.17
C LYS A 432 -18.92 7.38 -10.87
N ASN A 433 -19.20 6.11 -10.61
CA ASN A 433 -20.41 5.46 -11.12
C ASN A 433 -20.88 4.31 -10.23
N LYS A 434 -21.95 4.55 -9.48
CA LYS A 434 -22.58 3.57 -8.58
C LYS A 434 -23.20 2.35 -9.27
N LYS A 435 -23.32 2.39 -10.60
CA LYS A 435 -23.85 1.26 -11.40
C LYS A 435 -22.77 0.38 -12.01
N SER A 436 -21.51 0.71 -11.82
CA SER A 436 -20.42 -0.18 -12.17
C SER A 436 -20.39 -1.38 -11.22
N ASN A 437 -20.08 -2.54 -11.75
CA ASN A 437 -19.80 -3.75 -10.96
C ASN A 437 -18.36 -3.66 -10.45
N ILE A 438 -18.12 -3.63 -9.14
CA ILE A 438 -16.80 -3.36 -8.59
C ILE A 438 -16.40 -4.47 -7.64
N ILE A 439 -15.18 -4.97 -7.79
CA ILE A 439 -14.50 -5.85 -6.83
C ILE A 439 -13.13 -5.26 -6.52
N ASN A 440 -12.83 -5.16 -5.24
CA ASN A 440 -11.50 -4.84 -4.75
C ASN A 440 -10.67 -6.12 -4.60
N VAL A 441 -9.43 -6.09 -5.08
CA VAL A 441 -8.50 -7.22 -5.05
C VAL A 441 -7.21 -6.77 -4.38
N SER A 442 -6.94 -7.31 -3.19
CA SER A 442 -5.65 -7.14 -2.51
C SER A 442 -4.80 -8.38 -2.76
N VAL A 443 -3.56 -8.19 -3.19
CA VAL A 443 -2.68 -9.28 -3.63
C VAL A 443 -1.25 -9.08 -3.15
N ASN A 444 -0.62 -10.20 -2.78
CA ASN A 444 0.81 -10.34 -2.63
C ASN A 444 1.33 -11.47 -3.56
N GLU A 445 2.62 -11.71 -3.54
CA GLU A 445 3.32 -12.66 -4.41
C GLU A 445 2.68 -14.06 -4.43
N ASP A 446 2.30 -14.60 -3.27
CA ASP A 446 1.80 -16.00 -3.13
C ASP A 446 0.54 -16.31 -3.94
N LYS A 447 -0.26 -15.30 -4.31
CA LYS A 447 -1.56 -15.48 -5.00
C LYS A 447 -1.64 -14.75 -6.34
N MET A 448 -0.57 -14.10 -6.75
CA MET A 448 -0.54 -13.28 -7.97
C MET A 448 -0.96 -14.05 -9.21
N GLU A 449 -0.42 -15.26 -9.41
CA GLU A 449 -0.78 -16.15 -10.51
C GLU A 449 -2.28 -16.50 -10.49
N ARG A 450 -2.77 -17.00 -9.35
CA ARG A 450 -4.16 -17.44 -9.20
C ARG A 450 -5.16 -16.30 -9.42
N TYR A 451 -4.87 -15.11 -8.89
CA TYR A 451 -5.76 -13.97 -9.03
C TYR A 451 -5.75 -13.42 -10.47
N THR A 452 -4.61 -13.43 -11.12
CA THR A 452 -4.50 -13.11 -12.55
C THR A 452 -5.31 -14.09 -13.39
N GLY A 453 -5.13 -15.38 -13.16
CA GLY A 453 -5.87 -16.44 -13.85
C GLY A 453 -7.37 -16.36 -13.67
N THR A 454 -7.81 -16.01 -12.46
CA THR A 454 -9.24 -15.78 -12.18
C THR A 454 -9.81 -14.66 -13.04
N ILE A 455 -9.13 -13.50 -13.12
CA ILE A 455 -9.59 -12.35 -13.90
C ILE A 455 -9.62 -12.72 -15.40
N ILE A 456 -8.58 -13.40 -15.90
CA ILE A 456 -8.53 -13.85 -17.31
C ILE A 456 -9.66 -14.84 -17.59
N THR A 457 -9.90 -15.83 -16.70
CA THR A 457 -10.98 -16.80 -16.85
C THR A 457 -12.36 -16.12 -16.85
N PHE A 458 -12.57 -15.16 -15.93
CA PHE A 458 -13.78 -14.34 -15.93
C PHE A 458 -14.00 -13.60 -17.25
N MET A 459 -12.93 -12.99 -17.83
CA MET A 459 -13.04 -12.27 -19.10
C MET A 459 -13.34 -13.19 -20.26
N MET A 460 -12.80 -14.42 -20.27
CA MET A 460 -13.06 -15.43 -21.28
C MET A 460 -14.47 -16.04 -21.17
N ASP A 461 -15.02 -16.10 -19.99
CA ASP A 461 -16.37 -16.66 -19.73
C ASP A 461 -17.49 -15.64 -19.99
N GLN A 462 -17.17 -14.38 -20.39
CA GLN A 462 -18.17 -13.39 -20.75
C GLN A 462 -19.02 -13.83 -21.95
N THR A 463 -20.23 -13.26 -22.08
CA THR A 463 -21.10 -13.50 -23.23
C THR A 463 -20.38 -13.21 -24.54
N HIS A 464 -20.28 -14.20 -25.40
CA HIS A 464 -19.68 -14.07 -26.74
C HIS A 464 -20.62 -14.63 -27.80
N THR A 465 -20.45 -14.10 -29.01
CA THR A 465 -21.21 -14.56 -30.17
C THR A 465 -20.35 -15.57 -30.93
N GLU A 466 -20.83 -16.78 -31.11
CA GLU A 466 -20.16 -17.75 -32.01
C GLU A 466 -20.09 -17.14 -33.42
N VAL A 467 -18.86 -16.94 -33.90
CA VAL A 467 -18.63 -16.49 -35.27
C VAL A 467 -18.58 -17.75 -36.12
N ALA A 468 -19.61 -17.95 -36.94
CA ALA A 468 -19.55 -19.00 -37.96
C ALA A 468 -18.31 -18.79 -38.84
N ASP A 469 -17.50 -19.83 -38.99
CA ASP A 469 -16.30 -19.90 -39.83
C ASP A 469 -16.57 -19.51 -41.28
#